data_121e19bf002850986ce0bae1faaf465b
#
_entry.id   121e19bf002850986ce0bae1faaf465b
#
_cell.length_a   1.000
_cell.length_b   1.000
_cell.length_c   1.000
_cell.angle_alpha   90.00
_cell.angle_beta   90.00
_cell.angle_gamma   90.00
#
_symmetry.space_group_name_H-M   'P 1'
#
loop_
_entity.id
_entity.type
_entity.pdbx_description
1 polymer ?
#
loop_
_entity_poly.entity_id
_entity_poly.type
_entity_poly.pdbx_seq_one_letter_code
_entity_poly.pdbx_strand_id
1 'polypeptide(L)'
;MEKQGVISLGEAFVDYISTDSTNTKFRQLLGGATVNLAVGTSRLGLPTYYLCKSGTDSISQFVEQEFNKEGVNLEFSVRTDTKRICGVYVHLTGSGERNFHSYINPTPDEVLREDELRSDVFEKTKIFYFGSGTLFQQKSKKTTEAALKFAKEFSNLIAFDANLRLKRWESEPHCRQTVVSFLKHASIVKLAEDELNFLMETNSLEAGLEKISKWDIPYLFITMGGKGACGVMNGNKVFIRAPKVDTIDTTGAGDAFMSGLLYCFHEKGMPAGKTELTEYLQFANRVGAAATTEIGSLTSSMDFMELKKHFEK
;
A
#
# COMPACT_ATOMS: atom_id res chain seq x y z
N MET A 1 -18.12 -6.41 -20.09
CA MET A 1 -18.20 -6.89 -18.69
C MET A 1 -17.89 -5.70 -17.77
N GLU A 2 -18.55 -5.62 -16.62
CA GLU A 2 -18.24 -4.59 -15.63
C GLU A 2 -16.84 -4.84 -15.05
N LYS A 3 -16.05 -3.78 -14.94
CA LYS A 3 -14.69 -3.88 -14.38
C LYS A 3 -14.74 -4.23 -12.91
N GLN A 4 -13.93 -5.19 -12.49
CA GLN A 4 -13.88 -5.66 -11.12
C GLN A 4 -12.44 -5.79 -10.62
N GLY A 5 -12.22 -5.44 -9.35
CA GLY A 5 -10.97 -5.70 -8.66
C GLY A 5 -9.94 -4.59 -8.71
N VAL A 6 -8.78 -4.92 -8.12
CA VAL A 6 -7.68 -4.00 -7.85
C VAL A 6 -6.40 -4.56 -8.47
N ILE A 7 -5.64 -3.71 -9.16
CA ILE A 7 -4.24 -3.95 -9.49
C ILE A 7 -3.38 -3.29 -8.44
N SER A 8 -2.45 -4.03 -7.83
CA SER A 8 -1.38 -3.49 -7.01
C SER A 8 -0.04 -3.69 -7.70
N LEU A 9 0.69 -2.61 -7.99
CA LEU A 9 2.00 -2.64 -8.63
C LEU A 9 3.10 -2.42 -7.58
N GLY A 10 4.09 -3.34 -7.52
CA GLY A 10 5.21 -3.18 -6.62
C GLY A 10 6.20 -4.33 -6.63
N GLU A 11 7.12 -4.32 -5.66
CA GLU A 11 8.01 -5.43 -5.38
C GLU A 11 7.58 -6.16 -4.11
N ALA A 12 7.57 -7.48 -4.16
CA ALA A 12 7.39 -8.32 -2.99
C ALA A 12 8.70 -8.44 -2.20
N PHE A 13 8.58 -8.54 -0.89
CA PHE A 13 9.69 -8.74 0.05
C PHE A 13 9.44 -9.97 0.90
N VAL A 14 10.51 -10.50 1.46
CA VAL A 14 10.45 -11.46 2.55
C VAL A 14 11.02 -10.80 3.80
N ASP A 15 10.19 -10.66 4.82
CA ASP A 15 10.59 -10.17 6.13
C ASP A 15 11.11 -11.35 6.95
N TYR A 16 12.40 -11.33 7.26
CA TYR A 16 13.09 -12.30 8.15
C TYR A 16 13.03 -11.77 9.57
N ILE A 17 12.00 -12.19 10.32
CA ILE A 17 11.78 -11.76 11.69
C ILE A 17 12.51 -12.71 12.64
N SER A 18 13.45 -12.19 13.42
CA SER A 18 14.15 -12.99 14.42
C SER A 18 13.18 -13.59 15.45
N THR A 19 13.40 -14.87 15.76
CA THR A 19 12.64 -15.64 16.76
C THR A 19 13.43 -15.89 18.02
N ASP A 20 14.70 -15.50 18.06
CA ASP A 20 15.59 -15.66 19.22
C ASP A 20 16.41 -14.39 19.49
N SER A 21 16.88 -14.22 20.73
CA SER A 21 17.68 -13.07 21.17
C SER A 21 19.08 -13.04 20.56
N THR A 22 19.56 -14.15 19.97
CA THR A 22 20.85 -14.24 19.30
C THR A 22 20.78 -13.84 17.83
N ASN A 23 19.57 -13.64 17.31
CA ASN A 23 19.32 -13.28 15.93
C ASN A 23 19.92 -14.27 14.92
N THR A 24 19.82 -15.57 15.24
CA THR A 24 20.30 -16.65 14.39
C THR A 24 19.18 -17.46 13.75
N LYS A 25 17.97 -17.40 14.33
CA LYS A 25 16.77 -18.06 13.79
C LYS A 25 15.76 -17.03 13.34
N PHE A 26 15.21 -17.23 12.15
CA PHE A 26 14.28 -16.30 11.54
C PHE A 26 13.01 -17.00 11.06
N ARG A 27 11.88 -16.35 11.28
CA ARG A 27 10.61 -16.67 10.62
C ARG A 27 10.51 -15.82 9.35
N GLN A 28 10.14 -16.44 8.25
CA GLN A 28 9.87 -15.76 6.97
C GLN A 28 8.41 -15.34 6.92
N LEU A 29 8.18 -14.10 6.56
CA LEU A 29 6.84 -13.56 6.31
C LEU A 29 6.86 -12.85 4.95
N LEU A 30 5.75 -12.95 4.23
CA LEU A 30 5.53 -12.13 3.05
C LEU A 30 5.36 -10.66 3.48
N GLY A 31 6.04 -9.73 2.82
CA GLY A 31 6.06 -8.32 3.20
C GLY A 31 6.10 -7.36 2.01
N GLY A 32 5.99 -6.07 2.32
CA GLY A 32 5.94 -4.98 1.37
C GLY A 32 4.60 -4.26 1.36
N ALA A 33 4.61 -2.93 1.34
CA ALA A 33 3.38 -2.13 1.44
C ALA A 33 2.35 -2.44 0.34
N THR A 34 2.81 -2.59 -0.91
CA THR A 34 1.94 -2.94 -2.03
C THR A 34 1.41 -4.39 -1.93
N VAL A 35 2.17 -5.28 -1.31
CA VAL A 35 1.74 -6.65 -0.95
C VAL A 35 0.67 -6.59 0.14
N ASN A 36 0.91 -5.84 1.20
CA ASN A 36 -0.05 -5.69 2.30
C ASN A 36 -1.39 -5.18 1.80
N LEU A 37 -1.39 -4.20 0.89
CA LEU A 37 -2.60 -3.73 0.25
C LEU A 37 -3.26 -4.83 -0.59
N ALA A 38 -2.50 -5.55 -1.42
CA ALA A 38 -3.06 -6.61 -2.27
C ALA A 38 -3.72 -7.71 -1.42
N VAL A 39 -3.06 -8.15 -0.36
CA VAL A 39 -3.63 -9.12 0.60
C VAL A 39 -4.86 -8.55 1.31
N GLY A 40 -4.78 -7.29 1.78
CA GLY A 40 -5.91 -6.64 2.46
C GLY A 40 -7.14 -6.53 1.57
N THR A 41 -6.99 -6.13 0.30
CA THR A 41 -8.11 -6.06 -0.66
C THR A 41 -8.66 -7.44 -1.01
N SER A 42 -7.80 -8.45 -1.16
CA SER A 42 -8.23 -9.83 -1.38
C SER A 42 -9.01 -10.40 -0.20
N ARG A 43 -8.55 -10.19 1.04
CA ARG A 43 -9.26 -10.59 2.27
C ARG A 43 -10.62 -9.90 2.43
N LEU A 44 -10.78 -8.68 1.90
CA LEU A 44 -12.06 -7.99 1.80
C LEU A 44 -12.97 -8.53 0.69
N GLY A 45 -12.51 -9.53 -0.08
CA GLY A 45 -13.27 -10.22 -1.11
C GLY A 45 -13.19 -9.58 -2.50
N LEU A 46 -12.27 -8.65 -2.74
CA LEU A 46 -12.08 -8.09 -4.07
C LEU A 46 -11.16 -8.96 -4.93
N PRO A 47 -11.46 -9.17 -6.22
CA PRO A 47 -10.49 -9.73 -7.15
C PRO A 47 -9.23 -8.86 -7.15
N THR A 48 -8.07 -9.41 -6.80
CA THR A 48 -6.85 -8.64 -6.66
C THR A 48 -5.72 -9.25 -7.48
N TYR A 49 -5.09 -8.41 -8.29
CA TYR A 49 -3.95 -8.75 -9.15
C TYR A 49 -2.71 -8.03 -8.63
N TYR A 50 -1.63 -8.77 -8.46
CA TYR A 50 -0.36 -8.19 -8.07
C TYR A 50 0.61 -8.22 -9.25
N LEU A 51 1.16 -7.06 -9.62
CA LEU A 51 2.11 -6.92 -10.71
C LEU A 51 3.52 -6.75 -10.16
N CYS A 52 4.34 -7.77 -10.35
CA CYS A 52 5.74 -7.76 -9.93
C CYS A 52 6.60 -8.62 -10.87
N LYS A 53 7.90 -8.63 -10.61
CA LYS A 53 8.81 -9.64 -11.16
C LYS A 53 9.24 -10.59 -10.04
N SER A 54 9.07 -11.90 -10.25
CA SER A 54 9.47 -12.96 -9.33
C SER A 54 10.55 -13.86 -9.93
N GLY A 55 11.18 -14.68 -9.08
CA GLY A 55 12.19 -15.66 -9.48
C GLY A 55 11.65 -17.08 -9.60
N THR A 56 12.60 -18.03 -9.75
CA THR A 56 12.31 -19.47 -9.78
C THR A 56 12.90 -20.23 -8.58
N ASP A 57 13.60 -19.51 -7.69
CA ASP A 57 14.22 -20.08 -6.49
C ASP A 57 13.20 -20.39 -5.37
N SER A 58 13.66 -21.02 -4.31
CA SER A 58 12.81 -21.43 -3.16
C SER A 58 12.14 -20.26 -2.46
N ILE A 59 12.79 -19.08 -2.40
CA ILE A 59 12.22 -17.88 -1.78
C ILE A 59 11.09 -17.32 -2.66
N SER A 60 11.28 -17.29 -3.98
CA SER A 60 10.23 -16.89 -4.91
C SER A 60 9.04 -17.85 -4.87
N GLN A 61 9.28 -19.16 -4.75
CA GLN A 61 8.22 -20.16 -4.57
C GLN A 61 7.45 -19.95 -3.26
N PHE A 62 8.13 -19.63 -2.16
CA PHE A 62 7.50 -19.27 -0.90
C PHE A 62 6.58 -18.06 -1.08
N VAL A 63 7.06 -16.99 -1.72
CA VAL A 63 6.26 -15.78 -1.99
C VAL A 63 5.02 -16.07 -2.84
N GLU A 64 5.17 -16.87 -3.91
CA GLU A 64 4.03 -17.32 -4.75
C GLU A 64 3.00 -18.12 -3.95
N GLN A 65 3.46 -19.03 -3.08
CA GLN A 65 2.57 -19.82 -2.20
C GLN A 65 1.80 -18.95 -1.22
N GLU A 66 2.45 -17.96 -0.62
CA GLU A 66 1.79 -17.03 0.30
C GLU A 66 0.74 -16.17 -0.44
N PHE A 67 1.05 -15.64 -1.63
CA PHE A 67 0.06 -14.95 -2.45
C PHE A 67 -1.15 -15.82 -2.80
N ASN A 68 -0.90 -17.08 -3.20
CA ASN A 68 -1.97 -18.02 -3.52
C ASN A 68 -2.87 -18.33 -2.30
N LYS A 69 -2.30 -18.50 -1.11
CA LYS A 69 -3.06 -18.66 0.14
C LYS A 69 -3.95 -17.47 0.44
N GLU A 70 -3.48 -16.28 0.12
CA GLU A 70 -4.21 -15.02 0.31
C GLU A 70 -5.17 -14.69 -0.85
N GLY A 71 -5.27 -15.56 -1.86
CA GLY A 71 -6.16 -15.36 -3.01
C GLY A 71 -5.75 -14.23 -3.95
N VAL A 72 -4.50 -13.78 -3.89
CA VAL A 72 -3.97 -12.74 -4.79
C VAL A 72 -3.49 -13.37 -6.10
N ASN A 73 -3.95 -12.85 -7.22
CA ASN A 73 -3.66 -13.37 -8.55
C ASN A 73 -2.34 -12.80 -9.11
N LEU A 74 -1.43 -13.68 -9.51
CA LEU A 74 -0.13 -13.36 -10.12
C LEU A 74 -0.07 -13.58 -11.64
N GLU A 75 -1.20 -13.85 -12.31
CA GLU A 75 -1.26 -14.18 -13.76
C GLU A 75 -0.55 -13.15 -14.65
N PHE A 76 -0.51 -11.89 -14.20
CA PHE A 76 0.09 -10.77 -14.94
C PHE A 76 1.48 -10.37 -14.41
N SER A 77 2.01 -11.12 -13.45
CA SER A 77 3.39 -10.98 -12.99
C SER A 77 4.37 -11.71 -13.91
N VAL A 78 5.62 -11.27 -13.92
CA VAL A 78 6.68 -11.87 -14.74
C VAL A 78 7.57 -12.75 -13.88
N ARG A 79 7.87 -13.96 -14.38
CA ARG A 79 8.77 -14.89 -13.72
C ARG A 79 10.04 -15.08 -14.54
N THR A 80 11.21 -14.96 -13.89
CA THR A 80 12.52 -15.16 -14.52
C THR A 80 13.44 -16.00 -13.63
N ASP A 81 14.47 -16.61 -14.23
CA ASP A 81 15.49 -17.38 -13.49
C ASP A 81 16.56 -16.46 -12.86
N THR A 82 16.62 -15.20 -13.26
CA THR A 82 17.59 -14.20 -12.80
C THR A 82 17.12 -13.41 -11.57
N LYS A 83 15.80 -13.23 -11.39
CA LYS A 83 15.26 -12.48 -10.24
C LYS A 83 15.47 -13.23 -8.94
N ARG A 84 15.85 -12.48 -7.89
CA ARG A 84 15.84 -12.92 -6.49
C ARG A 84 15.02 -11.92 -5.68
N ILE A 85 14.14 -12.46 -4.84
CA ILE A 85 13.26 -11.62 -3.98
C ILE A 85 14.10 -10.91 -2.93
N CYS A 86 13.75 -9.65 -2.69
CA CYS A 86 14.37 -8.83 -1.65
C CYS A 86 14.03 -9.35 -0.25
N GLY A 87 14.99 -9.26 0.65
CA GLY A 87 14.82 -9.61 2.05
C GLY A 87 15.00 -8.40 2.99
N VAL A 88 14.24 -8.40 4.06
CA VAL A 88 14.36 -7.44 5.17
C VAL A 88 14.62 -8.20 6.44
N TYR A 89 15.74 -7.95 7.10
CA TYR A 89 16.08 -8.56 8.38
C TYR A 89 15.65 -7.67 9.53
N VAL A 90 14.84 -8.23 10.43
CA VAL A 90 14.36 -7.60 11.65
C VAL A 90 14.90 -8.38 12.85
N HIS A 91 15.76 -7.74 13.62
CA HIS A 91 16.40 -8.32 14.80
C HIS A 91 15.60 -8.00 16.07
N LEU A 92 15.74 -8.87 17.07
CA LEU A 92 15.29 -8.61 18.42
C LEU A 92 16.41 -7.91 19.21
N THR A 93 16.06 -6.85 19.92
CA THR A 93 16.97 -6.22 20.90
C THR A 93 17.03 -7.05 22.19
N GLY A 94 17.98 -6.74 23.07
CA GLY A 94 18.06 -7.34 24.40
C GLY A 94 16.82 -7.07 25.27
N SER A 95 16.04 -6.03 24.98
CA SER A 95 14.73 -5.73 25.59
C SER A 95 13.56 -6.48 24.96
N GLY A 96 13.79 -7.27 23.90
CA GLY A 96 12.73 -7.95 23.14
C GLY A 96 12.02 -7.08 22.08
N GLU A 97 12.48 -5.85 21.90
CA GLU A 97 11.98 -4.96 20.87
C GLU A 97 12.49 -5.36 19.48
N ARG A 98 11.72 -5.06 18.45
CA ARG A 98 12.09 -5.34 17.06
C ARG A 98 12.71 -4.13 16.41
N ASN A 99 13.90 -4.33 15.83
CA ASN A 99 14.59 -3.32 15.08
C ASN A 99 14.92 -3.77 13.67
N PHE A 100 14.66 -2.91 12.70
CA PHE A 100 15.17 -3.08 11.34
C PHE A 100 16.71 -3.17 11.39
N HIS A 101 17.24 -4.28 10.86
CA HIS A 101 18.68 -4.51 10.82
C HIS A 101 19.27 -4.21 9.45
N SER A 102 18.82 -4.90 8.43
CA SER A 102 19.39 -4.78 7.10
C SER A 102 18.38 -5.11 6.00
N TYR A 103 18.72 -4.64 4.81
CA TYR A 103 17.99 -4.85 3.59
C TYR A 103 18.91 -5.58 2.59
N ILE A 104 18.43 -6.67 2.05
CA ILE A 104 19.14 -7.45 1.03
C ILE A 104 18.35 -7.40 -0.27
N ASN A 105 18.95 -6.84 -1.29
CA ASN A 105 18.43 -6.87 -2.66
C ASN A 105 19.48 -7.49 -3.60
N PRO A 106 19.45 -8.81 -3.81
CA PRO A 106 20.46 -9.50 -4.61
C PRO A 106 20.43 -9.11 -6.09
N THR A 107 19.26 -8.71 -6.59
CA THR A 107 19.03 -8.34 -8.00
C THR A 107 18.29 -7.01 -8.13
N PRO A 108 18.92 -5.88 -7.71
CA PRO A 108 18.25 -4.59 -7.63
C PRO A 108 17.74 -4.07 -8.98
N ASP A 109 18.37 -4.49 -10.06
CA ASP A 109 18.02 -4.09 -11.44
C ASP A 109 16.95 -4.98 -12.10
N GLU A 110 16.64 -6.13 -11.49
CA GLU A 110 15.61 -7.05 -11.95
C GLU A 110 14.24 -6.68 -11.37
N VAL A 111 13.66 -5.64 -11.93
CA VAL A 111 12.30 -5.17 -11.63
C VAL A 111 11.39 -5.41 -12.84
N LEU A 112 10.08 -5.42 -12.63
CA LEU A 112 9.11 -5.45 -13.73
C LEU A 112 9.34 -4.23 -14.63
N ARG A 113 9.47 -4.45 -15.94
CA ARG A 113 9.75 -3.41 -16.93
C ARG A 113 8.49 -2.97 -17.65
N GLU A 114 8.55 -1.78 -18.27
CA GLU A 114 7.44 -1.21 -19.01
C GLU A 114 6.99 -2.07 -20.21
N ASP A 115 7.92 -2.77 -20.87
CA ASP A 115 7.66 -3.67 -22.00
C ASP A 115 7.13 -5.06 -21.59
N GLU A 116 7.16 -5.37 -20.29
CA GLU A 116 6.63 -6.61 -19.70
C GLU A 116 5.20 -6.41 -19.16
N LEU A 117 4.70 -5.16 -19.11
CA LEU A 117 3.33 -4.88 -18.66
C LEU A 117 2.31 -5.35 -19.71
N ARG A 118 1.28 -6.03 -19.22
CA ARG A 118 0.13 -6.45 -20.02
C ARG A 118 -1.03 -5.49 -19.80
N SER A 119 -1.54 -4.91 -20.88
CA SER A 119 -2.64 -3.92 -20.82
C SER A 119 -4.01 -4.55 -20.48
N ASP A 120 -4.20 -5.82 -20.78
CA ASP A 120 -5.47 -6.54 -20.59
C ASP A 120 -5.91 -6.67 -19.11
N VAL A 121 -4.98 -6.59 -18.15
CA VAL A 121 -5.34 -6.51 -16.72
C VAL A 121 -6.01 -5.17 -16.39
N PHE A 122 -5.59 -4.07 -17.02
CA PHE A 122 -6.20 -2.74 -16.81
C PHE A 122 -7.59 -2.64 -17.45
N GLU A 123 -7.83 -3.36 -18.52
CA GLU A 123 -9.15 -3.46 -19.13
C GLU A 123 -10.17 -4.15 -18.21
N LYS A 124 -9.75 -5.18 -17.48
CA LYS A 124 -10.62 -5.99 -16.59
C LYS A 124 -10.88 -5.33 -15.24
N THR A 125 -9.92 -4.52 -14.72
CA THR A 125 -9.93 -4.06 -13.35
C THR A 125 -10.50 -2.66 -13.20
N LYS A 126 -11.03 -2.35 -12.00
CA LYS A 126 -11.62 -1.06 -11.66
C LYS A 126 -10.61 -0.08 -11.10
N ILE A 127 -9.65 -0.55 -10.29
CA ILE A 127 -8.70 0.28 -9.54
C ILE A 127 -7.27 -0.12 -9.88
N PHE A 128 -6.40 0.87 -10.11
CA PHE A 128 -4.95 0.72 -10.17
C PHE A 128 -4.30 1.41 -8.98
N TYR A 129 -3.52 0.66 -8.21
CA TYR A 129 -2.81 1.16 -7.02
C TYR A 129 -1.30 1.02 -7.17
N PHE A 130 -0.58 2.04 -6.71
CA PHE A 130 0.88 2.04 -6.58
C PHE A 130 1.31 2.90 -5.39
N GLY A 131 2.56 2.71 -4.94
CA GLY A 131 3.17 3.50 -3.88
C GLY A 131 4.50 4.12 -4.29
N SER A 132 5.07 5.00 -3.45
CA SER A 132 6.36 5.66 -3.73
C SER A 132 7.52 4.66 -3.86
N GLY A 133 7.36 3.45 -3.33
CA GLY A 133 8.34 2.37 -3.44
C GLY A 133 8.65 1.95 -4.88
N THR A 134 7.80 2.30 -5.86
CA THR A 134 8.05 2.06 -7.28
C THR A 134 8.72 3.24 -8.00
N LEU A 135 8.98 4.34 -7.30
CA LEU A 135 9.41 5.60 -7.91
C LEU A 135 10.88 5.96 -7.66
N PHE A 136 11.54 5.36 -6.66
CA PHE A 136 12.91 5.73 -6.29
C PHE A 136 13.98 5.20 -7.27
N GLN A 137 13.68 4.16 -8.04
CA GLN A 137 14.56 3.64 -9.09
C GLN A 137 14.02 3.99 -10.48
N GLN A 138 14.91 4.39 -11.38
CA GLN A 138 14.53 4.84 -12.73
C GLN A 138 13.77 3.76 -13.53
N LYS A 139 14.14 2.48 -13.41
CA LYS A 139 13.49 1.38 -14.13
C LYS A 139 12.05 1.18 -13.64
N SER A 140 11.84 1.03 -12.33
CA SER A 140 10.50 0.85 -11.74
C SER A 140 9.62 2.10 -11.91
N LYS A 141 10.21 3.30 -11.90
CA LYS A 141 9.50 4.54 -12.20
C LYS A 141 8.96 4.55 -13.64
N LYS A 142 9.74 4.15 -14.64
CA LYS A 142 9.27 4.03 -16.04
C LYS A 142 8.12 3.02 -16.16
N THR A 143 8.22 1.88 -15.46
CA THR A 143 7.13 0.90 -15.39
C THR A 143 5.87 1.50 -14.79
N THR A 144 6.00 2.28 -13.72
CA THR A 144 4.86 2.97 -13.10
C THR A 144 4.26 4.01 -14.04
N GLU A 145 5.07 4.76 -14.77
CA GLU A 145 4.62 5.72 -15.78
C GLU A 145 3.87 5.05 -16.94
N ALA A 146 4.34 3.87 -17.39
CA ALA A 146 3.63 3.06 -18.39
C ALA A 146 2.30 2.50 -17.85
N ALA A 147 2.30 1.98 -16.62
CA ALA A 147 1.09 1.51 -15.95
C ALA A 147 0.05 2.63 -15.79
N LEU A 148 0.47 3.86 -15.47
CA LEU A 148 -0.39 5.03 -15.40
C LEU A 148 -1.01 5.39 -16.76
N LYS A 149 -0.29 5.18 -17.88
CA LYS A 149 -0.86 5.38 -19.23
C LYS A 149 -1.98 4.38 -19.48
N PHE A 150 -1.75 3.08 -19.23
CA PHE A 150 -2.79 2.06 -19.34
C PHE A 150 -3.98 2.33 -18.41
N ALA A 151 -3.71 2.68 -17.14
CA ALA A 151 -4.77 3.01 -16.20
C ALA A 151 -5.67 4.15 -16.67
N LYS A 152 -5.10 5.19 -17.31
CA LYS A 152 -5.85 6.29 -17.91
C LYS A 152 -6.60 5.87 -19.16
N GLU A 153 -5.96 5.13 -20.07
CA GLU A 153 -6.54 4.62 -21.30
C GLU A 153 -7.78 3.78 -21.01
N PHE A 154 -7.70 2.89 -20.02
CA PHE A 154 -8.81 2.04 -19.61
C PHE A 154 -9.69 2.65 -18.51
N SER A 155 -9.53 3.94 -18.18
CA SER A 155 -10.34 4.64 -17.17
C SER A 155 -10.40 3.93 -15.81
N ASN A 156 -9.26 3.38 -15.35
CA ASN A 156 -9.15 2.87 -13.99
C ASN A 156 -9.12 4.03 -12.99
N LEU A 157 -9.70 3.83 -11.82
CA LEU A 157 -9.51 4.73 -10.69
C LEU A 157 -8.09 4.57 -10.15
N ILE A 158 -7.29 5.64 -10.20
CA ILE A 158 -5.88 5.58 -9.83
C ILE A 158 -5.72 5.97 -8.36
N ALA A 159 -5.12 5.09 -7.58
CA ALA A 159 -4.87 5.25 -6.16
C ALA A 159 -3.38 5.25 -5.85
N PHE A 160 -2.94 6.18 -5.03
CA PHE A 160 -1.54 6.37 -4.64
C PHE A 160 -1.39 6.50 -3.12
N ASP A 161 -0.49 5.71 -2.55
CA ASP A 161 -0.04 5.83 -1.16
C ASP A 161 1.43 6.27 -1.14
N ALA A 162 1.74 7.41 -0.52
CA ALA A 162 3.11 7.88 -0.47
C ALA A 162 4.03 6.89 0.25
N ASN A 163 3.63 6.40 1.40
CA ASN A 163 4.34 5.39 2.19
C ASN A 163 5.88 5.53 2.09
N LEU A 164 6.35 6.73 2.47
CA LEU A 164 7.73 7.16 2.25
C LEU A 164 8.73 6.29 3.02
N ARG A 165 9.84 5.98 2.38
CA ARG A 165 10.99 5.29 2.95
C ARG A 165 12.25 6.10 2.61
N LEU A 166 12.45 7.23 3.29
CA LEU A 166 13.48 8.24 2.96
C LEU A 166 14.88 7.62 2.78
N LYS A 167 15.23 6.62 3.59
CA LYS A 167 16.52 5.92 3.49
C LYS A 167 16.75 5.18 2.16
N ARG A 168 15.72 5.00 1.33
CA ARG A 168 15.83 4.34 0.02
C ARG A 168 16.01 5.33 -1.13
N TRP A 169 15.89 6.62 -0.86
CA TRP A 169 16.03 7.67 -1.85
C TRP A 169 17.44 8.22 -1.86
N GLU A 170 17.88 8.70 -3.01
CA GLU A 170 19.17 9.36 -3.20
C GLU A 170 19.31 10.59 -2.29
N SER A 171 18.22 11.35 -2.16
CA SER A 171 18.13 12.50 -1.25
C SER A 171 16.67 12.83 -0.94
N GLU A 172 16.44 13.56 0.18
CA GLU A 172 15.12 14.05 0.55
C GLU A 172 14.52 15.01 -0.50
N PRO A 173 15.27 15.97 -1.09
CA PRO A 173 14.74 16.80 -2.18
C PRO A 173 14.31 15.98 -3.40
N HIS A 174 15.09 14.95 -3.80
CA HIS A 174 14.72 14.07 -4.90
C HIS A 174 13.46 13.27 -4.60
N CYS A 175 13.33 12.73 -3.39
CA CYS A 175 12.11 12.07 -2.91
C CYS A 175 10.90 13.00 -3.03
N ARG A 176 10.98 14.18 -2.41
CA ARG A 176 9.90 15.18 -2.39
C ARG A 176 9.46 15.57 -3.81
N GLN A 177 10.42 15.99 -4.64
CA GLN A 177 10.13 16.41 -6.01
C GLN A 177 9.46 15.29 -6.81
N THR A 178 9.99 14.07 -6.73
CA THR A 178 9.44 12.93 -7.47
C THR A 178 8.04 12.60 -6.98
N VAL A 179 7.84 12.40 -5.68
CA VAL A 179 6.54 12.01 -5.11
C VAL A 179 5.47 13.07 -5.41
N VAL A 180 5.77 14.34 -5.20
CA VAL A 180 4.85 15.45 -5.50
C VAL A 180 4.47 15.47 -6.98
N SER A 181 5.40 15.14 -7.89
CA SER A 181 5.10 15.11 -9.33
C SER A 181 4.08 14.01 -9.71
N PHE A 182 3.93 12.97 -8.89
CA PHE A 182 2.98 11.88 -9.11
C PHE A 182 1.59 12.12 -8.51
N LEU A 183 1.42 13.06 -7.57
CA LEU A 183 0.13 13.39 -6.96
C LEU A 183 -0.95 13.71 -8.00
N LYS A 184 -0.59 14.47 -9.05
CA LYS A 184 -1.49 14.85 -10.15
C LYS A 184 -2.03 13.68 -10.99
N HIS A 185 -1.49 12.49 -10.84
CA HIS A 185 -1.88 11.32 -11.62
C HIS A 185 -2.92 10.45 -10.89
N ALA A 186 -3.11 10.67 -9.59
CA ALA A 186 -3.99 9.86 -8.76
C ALA A 186 -5.29 10.60 -8.41
N SER A 187 -6.41 9.88 -8.44
CA SER A 187 -7.70 10.35 -7.96
C SER A 187 -7.85 10.15 -6.45
N ILE A 188 -7.25 9.08 -5.92
CA ILE A 188 -7.21 8.76 -4.51
C ILE A 188 -5.75 8.86 -4.05
N VAL A 189 -5.48 9.73 -3.09
CA VAL A 189 -4.15 9.88 -2.48
C VAL A 189 -4.26 9.67 -0.97
N LYS A 190 -3.41 8.82 -0.43
CA LYS A 190 -3.25 8.66 1.02
C LYS A 190 -1.84 9.07 1.43
N LEU A 191 -1.75 9.85 2.49
CA LEU A 191 -0.52 10.27 3.16
C LEU A 191 -0.66 10.04 4.67
N ALA A 192 0.43 9.77 5.36
CA ALA A 192 0.49 9.98 6.80
C ALA A 192 0.70 11.47 7.10
N GLU A 193 0.37 11.93 8.32
CA GLU A 193 0.51 13.34 8.75
C GLU A 193 1.95 13.84 8.60
N ASP A 194 2.93 13.01 8.96
CA ASP A 194 4.36 13.31 8.81
C ASP A 194 4.80 13.34 7.34
N GLU A 195 4.25 12.48 6.50
CA GLU A 195 4.49 12.47 5.05
C GLU A 195 3.94 13.74 4.38
N LEU A 196 2.73 14.16 4.75
CA LEU A 196 2.15 15.41 4.29
C LEU A 196 3.06 16.59 4.66
N ASN A 197 3.48 16.66 5.92
CA ASN A 197 4.36 17.71 6.42
C ASN A 197 5.72 17.71 5.71
N PHE A 198 6.30 16.54 5.48
CA PHE A 198 7.54 16.40 4.73
C PHE A 198 7.39 16.86 3.28
N LEU A 199 6.36 16.38 2.57
CA LEU A 199 6.15 16.70 1.16
C LEU A 199 5.81 18.18 0.95
N MET A 200 5.06 18.78 1.85
CA MET A 200 4.60 20.16 1.76
C MET A 200 5.54 21.15 2.47
N GLU A 201 6.60 20.67 3.14
CA GLU A 201 7.51 21.52 3.95
C GLU A 201 6.73 22.38 4.94
N THR A 202 5.90 21.69 5.74
CA THR A 202 5.08 22.29 6.80
C THR A 202 5.29 21.53 8.11
N ASN A 203 4.76 22.08 9.21
CA ASN A 203 4.86 21.51 10.55
C ASN A 203 3.49 21.30 11.24
N SER A 204 2.41 21.44 10.48
CA SER A 204 1.05 21.19 10.95
C SER A 204 0.16 20.63 9.85
N LEU A 205 -0.85 19.87 10.27
CA LEU A 205 -1.85 19.29 9.38
C LEU A 205 -2.56 20.37 8.54
N GLU A 206 -2.95 21.48 9.19
CA GLU A 206 -3.69 22.57 8.55
C GLU A 206 -2.86 23.24 7.45
N ALA A 207 -1.61 23.58 7.74
CA ALA A 207 -0.68 24.17 6.76
C ALA A 207 -0.38 23.20 5.61
N GLY A 208 -0.22 21.90 5.92
CA GLY A 208 -0.03 20.84 4.93
C GLY A 208 -1.23 20.71 4.00
N LEU A 209 -2.44 20.68 4.56
CA LEU A 209 -3.68 20.60 3.79
C LEU A 209 -3.92 21.84 2.92
N GLU A 210 -3.59 23.03 3.41
CA GLU A 210 -3.65 24.27 2.63
C GLU A 210 -2.69 24.20 1.44
N LYS A 211 -1.44 23.79 1.69
CA LYS A 211 -0.42 23.73 0.65
C LYS A 211 -0.71 22.68 -0.43
N ILE A 212 -1.16 21.49 -0.04
CA ILE A 212 -1.45 20.38 -0.98
C ILE A 212 -2.73 20.64 -1.79
N SER A 213 -3.62 21.51 -1.37
CA SER A 213 -4.85 21.83 -2.10
C SER A 213 -4.60 22.34 -3.53
N LYS A 214 -3.40 22.86 -3.81
CA LYS A 214 -2.98 23.34 -5.15
C LYS A 214 -2.90 22.23 -6.22
N TRP A 215 -2.90 20.97 -5.80
CA TRP A 215 -2.84 19.81 -6.72
C TRP A 215 -4.21 19.27 -7.10
N ASP A 216 -5.32 19.86 -6.60
CA ASP A 216 -6.70 19.49 -6.93
C ASP A 216 -6.96 17.97 -6.87
N ILE A 217 -6.42 17.32 -5.83
CA ILE A 217 -6.58 15.89 -5.62
C ILE A 217 -8.05 15.61 -5.29
N PRO A 218 -8.77 14.78 -6.08
CA PRO A 218 -10.20 14.57 -5.87
C PRO A 218 -10.53 14.00 -4.49
N TYR A 219 -9.74 13.00 -4.04
CA TYR A 219 -9.92 12.33 -2.75
C TYR A 219 -8.59 12.20 -2.04
N LEU A 220 -8.37 13.06 -1.05
CA LEU A 220 -7.15 13.06 -0.23
C LEU A 220 -7.46 12.53 1.16
N PHE A 221 -6.66 11.58 1.62
CA PHE A 221 -6.77 10.96 2.94
C PHE A 221 -5.47 11.12 3.72
N ILE A 222 -5.57 11.64 4.95
CA ILE A 222 -4.42 11.79 5.84
C ILE A 222 -4.64 10.92 7.06
N THR A 223 -3.77 9.94 7.26
CA THR A 223 -3.77 9.09 8.47
C THR A 223 -2.93 9.74 9.56
N MET A 224 -3.42 9.71 10.80
CA MET A 224 -2.80 10.38 11.95
C MET A 224 -2.58 9.39 13.12
N GLY A 225 -2.32 8.14 12.80
CA GLY A 225 -2.13 7.07 13.79
C GLY A 225 -3.34 6.94 14.74
N GLY A 226 -3.11 6.84 16.04
CA GLY A 226 -4.15 6.72 17.05
C GLY A 226 -5.12 7.92 17.15
N LYS A 227 -4.81 9.05 16.50
CA LYS A 227 -5.75 10.18 16.39
C LYS A 227 -6.87 9.92 15.36
N GLY A 228 -6.65 9.00 14.40
CA GLY A 228 -7.61 8.67 13.35
C GLY A 228 -7.19 9.15 11.96
N ALA A 229 -8.14 9.66 11.18
CA ALA A 229 -7.88 10.11 9.82
C ALA A 229 -8.71 11.35 9.42
N CYS A 230 -8.17 12.11 8.47
CA CYS A 230 -8.84 13.20 7.78
C CYS A 230 -9.05 12.81 6.32
N GLY A 231 -10.27 13.01 5.79
CA GLY A 231 -10.58 12.94 4.37
C GLY A 231 -10.94 14.31 3.82
N VAL A 232 -10.45 14.61 2.63
CA VAL A 232 -10.74 15.83 1.90
C VAL A 232 -11.30 15.49 0.53
N MET A 233 -12.45 16.08 0.20
CA MET A 233 -13.13 15.92 -1.08
C MET A 233 -13.82 17.24 -1.45
N ASN A 234 -13.53 17.78 -2.63
CA ASN A 234 -14.13 19.04 -3.11
C ASN A 234 -14.07 20.16 -2.06
N GLY A 235 -12.93 20.32 -1.38
CA GLY A 235 -12.71 21.30 -0.32
C GLY A 235 -13.37 20.97 1.03
N ASN A 236 -14.26 19.98 1.09
CA ASN A 236 -14.87 19.52 2.35
C ASN A 236 -13.89 18.63 3.11
N LYS A 237 -13.76 18.88 4.42
CA LYS A 237 -12.92 18.10 5.34
C LYS A 237 -13.78 17.29 6.30
N VAL A 238 -13.42 16.05 6.50
CA VAL A 238 -14.03 15.12 7.48
C VAL A 238 -12.94 14.55 8.35
N PHE A 239 -13.12 14.61 9.68
CA PHE A 239 -12.19 14.02 10.65
C PHE A 239 -12.90 12.89 11.39
N ILE A 240 -12.28 11.71 11.41
CA ILE A 240 -12.78 10.53 12.12
C ILE A 240 -11.72 10.06 13.10
N ARG A 241 -12.13 9.90 14.36
CA ARG A 241 -11.23 9.33 15.40
C ARG A 241 -10.97 7.86 15.14
N ALA A 242 -9.77 7.40 15.45
CA ALA A 242 -9.47 5.98 15.44
C ALA A 242 -10.33 5.24 16.49
N PRO A 243 -10.80 4.03 16.17
CA PRO A 243 -11.41 3.17 17.19
C PRO A 243 -10.37 2.80 18.25
N LYS A 244 -10.82 2.64 19.49
CA LYS A 244 -9.95 2.16 20.58
C LYS A 244 -9.74 0.66 20.42
N VAL A 245 -8.50 0.24 20.29
CA VAL A 245 -8.07 -1.16 20.24
C VAL A 245 -6.82 -1.36 21.09
N ASP A 246 -6.57 -2.59 21.53
CA ASP A 246 -5.31 -2.95 22.19
C ASP A 246 -4.24 -3.13 21.11
N THR A 247 -3.49 -2.06 20.88
CA THR A 247 -2.44 -2.01 19.85
C THR A 247 -1.23 -2.82 20.28
N ILE A 248 -0.83 -3.79 19.43
CA ILE A 248 0.36 -4.63 19.59
C ILE A 248 1.47 -4.20 18.61
N ASP A 249 1.12 -4.04 17.32
CA ASP A 249 2.07 -3.66 16.26
C ASP A 249 1.37 -2.75 15.24
N THR A 250 1.95 -1.59 14.96
CA THR A 250 1.38 -0.63 14.00
C THR A 250 1.80 -0.88 12.54
N THR A 251 2.63 -1.90 12.31
CA THR A 251 3.12 -2.24 10.98
C THR A 251 1.95 -2.62 10.06
N GLY A 252 1.88 -2.00 8.89
CA GLY A 252 0.83 -2.28 7.90
C GLY A 252 -0.54 -1.62 8.18
N ALA A 253 -0.71 -0.89 9.30
CA ALA A 253 -1.98 -0.20 9.59
C ALA A 253 -2.41 0.78 8.49
N GLY A 254 -1.45 1.50 7.91
CA GLY A 254 -1.68 2.40 6.78
C GLY A 254 -2.09 1.67 5.50
N ASP A 255 -1.48 0.52 5.24
CA ASP A 255 -1.79 -0.33 4.08
C ASP A 255 -3.19 -0.95 4.24
N ALA A 256 -3.53 -1.41 5.46
CA ALA A 256 -4.86 -1.93 5.80
C ALA A 256 -5.94 -0.83 5.70
N PHE A 257 -5.67 0.38 6.20
CA PHE A 257 -6.54 1.54 6.01
C PHE A 257 -6.80 1.81 4.51
N MET A 258 -5.76 1.80 3.70
CA MET A 258 -5.88 1.99 2.25
C MET A 258 -6.69 0.86 1.61
N SER A 259 -6.52 -0.40 2.04
CA SER A 259 -7.33 -1.53 1.56
C SER A 259 -8.81 -1.31 1.85
N GLY A 260 -9.15 -0.84 3.05
CA GLY A 260 -10.52 -0.48 3.42
C GLY A 260 -11.09 0.64 2.56
N LEU A 261 -10.31 1.68 2.26
CA LEU A 261 -10.72 2.73 1.33
C LEU A 261 -11.00 2.19 -0.06
N LEU A 262 -10.06 1.43 -0.64
CA LEU A 262 -10.23 0.88 -1.98
C LEU A 262 -11.42 -0.08 -2.08
N TYR A 263 -11.72 -0.82 -1.01
CA TYR A 263 -12.94 -1.61 -0.91
C TYR A 263 -14.19 -0.72 -1.04
N CYS A 264 -14.27 0.38 -0.29
CA CYS A 264 -15.40 1.31 -0.38
C CYS A 264 -15.56 1.90 -1.79
N PHE A 265 -14.47 2.36 -2.39
CA PHE A 265 -14.48 2.90 -3.76
C PHE A 265 -14.82 1.84 -4.80
N HIS A 266 -14.47 0.58 -4.57
CA HIS A 266 -14.81 -0.50 -5.47
C HIS A 266 -16.30 -0.83 -5.41
N GLU A 267 -16.86 -1.04 -4.21
CA GLU A 267 -18.22 -1.52 -4.02
C GLU A 267 -19.28 -0.42 -4.19
N LYS A 268 -19.02 0.77 -3.65
CA LYS A 268 -20.00 1.88 -3.64
C LYS A 268 -19.68 2.99 -4.65
N GLY A 269 -18.52 2.94 -5.31
CA GLY A 269 -18.09 3.98 -6.25
C GLY A 269 -17.49 5.20 -5.57
N MET A 270 -17.57 6.36 -6.22
CA MET A 270 -17.05 7.62 -5.69
C MET A 270 -18.06 8.22 -4.72
N PRO A 271 -17.64 8.65 -3.50
CA PRO A 271 -18.56 9.24 -2.54
C PRO A 271 -19.17 10.52 -3.11
N ALA A 272 -20.51 10.62 -3.06
CA ALA A 272 -21.26 11.77 -3.59
C ALA A 272 -21.25 12.98 -2.65
N GLY A 273 -20.95 12.76 -1.36
CA GLY A 273 -20.97 13.81 -0.37
C GLY A 273 -20.26 13.47 0.94
N LYS A 274 -20.39 14.40 1.90
CA LYS A 274 -19.72 14.30 3.20
C LYS A 274 -20.14 13.05 4.00
N THR A 275 -21.39 12.63 3.90
CA THR A 275 -21.92 11.45 4.61
C THR A 275 -21.20 10.18 4.16
N GLU A 276 -21.19 9.92 2.86
CA GLU A 276 -20.51 8.74 2.30
C GLU A 276 -18.98 8.77 2.54
N LEU A 277 -18.36 9.95 2.40
CA LEU A 277 -16.94 10.12 2.74
C LEU A 277 -16.69 9.78 4.21
N THR A 278 -17.61 10.13 5.12
CA THR A 278 -17.54 9.77 6.54
C THR A 278 -17.60 8.26 6.74
N GLU A 279 -18.52 7.58 6.05
CA GLU A 279 -18.66 6.12 6.11
C GLU A 279 -17.38 5.42 5.61
N TYR A 280 -16.79 5.87 4.48
CA TYR A 280 -15.56 5.34 3.93
C TYR A 280 -14.39 5.47 4.92
N LEU A 281 -14.24 6.65 5.53
CA LEU A 281 -13.24 6.89 6.55
C LEU A 281 -13.44 6.04 7.80
N GLN A 282 -14.69 5.87 8.26
CA GLN A 282 -15.01 5.03 9.41
C GLN A 282 -14.63 3.56 9.15
N PHE A 283 -14.99 3.05 7.98
CA PHE A 283 -14.64 1.68 7.58
C PHE A 283 -13.12 1.51 7.49
N ALA A 284 -12.43 2.39 6.75
CA ALA A 284 -11.00 2.33 6.59
C ALA A 284 -10.23 2.42 7.93
N ASN A 285 -10.69 3.29 8.85
CA ASN A 285 -10.13 3.37 10.21
C ASN A 285 -10.31 2.06 11.00
N ARG A 286 -11.45 1.39 10.87
CA ARG A 286 -11.67 0.09 11.51
C ARG A 286 -10.72 -0.97 10.95
N VAL A 287 -10.58 -1.04 9.62
CA VAL A 287 -9.66 -1.98 8.96
C VAL A 287 -8.21 -1.70 9.39
N GLY A 288 -7.79 -0.43 9.40
CA GLY A 288 -6.46 -0.03 9.84
C GLY A 288 -6.18 -0.32 11.32
N ALA A 289 -7.15 -0.03 12.21
CA ALA A 289 -7.00 -0.30 13.64
C ALA A 289 -6.94 -1.82 13.91
N ALA A 290 -7.75 -2.56 13.21
CA ALA A 290 -7.78 -4.00 13.28
C ALA A 290 -6.43 -4.65 12.97
N ALA A 291 -5.73 -4.15 11.97
CA ALA A 291 -4.40 -4.64 11.61
C ALA A 291 -3.35 -4.40 12.73
N THR A 292 -3.64 -3.52 13.70
CA THR A 292 -2.70 -3.23 14.81
C THR A 292 -2.82 -4.16 16.01
N THR A 293 -3.81 -5.06 16.04
CA THR A 293 -4.09 -5.92 17.21
C THR A 293 -3.25 -7.21 17.23
N GLU A 294 -2.45 -7.45 16.22
CA GLU A 294 -1.54 -8.59 16.11
C GLU A 294 -0.16 -8.16 15.59
N ILE A 295 0.80 -9.07 15.69
CA ILE A 295 2.17 -8.82 15.25
C ILE A 295 2.33 -9.08 13.75
N GLY A 296 2.76 -8.08 12.99
CA GLY A 296 3.05 -8.16 11.56
C GLY A 296 1.88 -7.77 10.67
N SER A 297 2.18 -7.15 9.54
CA SER A 297 1.20 -6.51 8.66
C SER A 297 0.15 -7.46 8.04
N LEU A 298 0.50 -8.74 7.87
CA LEU A 298 -0.36 -9.74 7.23
C LEU A 298 -0.82 -10.86 8.17
N THR A 299 -0.41 -10.83 9.42
CA THR A 299 -0.70 -11.90 10.40
C THR A 299 -2.02 -11.71 11.12
N SER A 300 -2.71 -10.58 10.93
CA SER A 300 -4.00 -10.35 11.55
C SER A 300 -4.98 -11.49 11.20
N SER A 301 -5.37 -12.26 12.20
CA SER A 301 -6.41 -13.29 12.11
C SER A 301 -7.81 -12.68 12.02
N MET A 302 -7.87 -11.34 12.00
CA MET A 302 -9.13 -10.63 11.99
C MET A 302 -9.99 -11.05 10.80
N ASP A 303 -11.23 -11.39 11.09
CA ASP A 303 -12.23 -11.66 10.08
C ASP A 303 -12.64 -10.35 9.39
N PHE A 304 -11.90 -10.01 8.31
CA PHE A 304 -12.25 -8.91 7.42
C PHE A 304 -13.68 -9.01 6.89
N MET A 305 -14.24 -10.23 6.82
CA MET A 305 -15.62 -10.46 6.43
C MET A 305 -16.60 -10.03 7.54
N GLU A 306 -16.20 -10.09 8.81
CA GLU A 306 -17.01 -9.58 9.90
C GLU A 306 -17.05 -8.04 9.89
N LEU A 307 -15.91 -7.38 9.63
CA LEU A 307 -15.86 -5.93 9.45
C LEU A 307 -16.74 -5.47 8.28
N LYS A 308 -16.74 -6.22 7.18
CA LYS A 308 -17.57 -5.98 6.00
C LYS A 308 -19.07 -5.99 6.33
N LYS A 309 -19.55 -6.98 7.09
CA LYS A 309 -20.99 -7.09 7.51
C LYS A 309 -21.49 -5.86 8.26
N HIS A 310 -20.61 -5.14 8.96
CA HIS A 310 -20.96 -3.91 9.68
C HIS A 310 -20.95 -2.67 8.76
N PHE A 311 -20.40 -2.78 7.56
CA PHE A 311 -20.38 -1.69 6.59
C PHE A 311 -21.53 -1.80 5.57
N GLU A 312 -22.02 -3.01 5.31
CA GLU A 312 -23.13 -3.30 4.38
C GLU A 312 -24.53 -3.08 4.98
N LYS A 313 -24.61 -2.83 6.30
CA LYS A 313 -25.85 -2.47 7.02
C LYS A 313 -26.05 -0.98 7.11
#